data_cc94aeb6c6eb6e6f08b4a42dd6d011df
#
_entry.id   cc94aeb6c6eb6e6f08b4a42dd6d011df
#
_cell.length_a   1.000
_cell.length_b   1.000
_cell.length_c   1.000
_cell.angle_alpha   90.00
_cell.angle_beta   90.00
_cell.angle_gamma   90.00
#
_symmetry.space_group_name_H-M   'P 1'
#
loop_
_entity.id
_entity.type
_entity.pdbx_description
1 polymer ?
#
loop_
_entity_poly.entity_id
_entity_poly.type
_entity_poly.pdbx_seq_one_letter_code
_entity_poly.pdbx_strand_id
1 'polypeptide(L)'
;MRLFSNMKQLLAEWRRYLLKESIGEYSIGGMVRLYHYSKTDSDSVVLDPEYFLTKRGHYSRNDYNVSDMPRVFFYVDLDHAEDIVKQGANLFSVQVPADQIYDLTTDPLGLIQKSIPQYGVAPDVDRILRSLANRPRKSSYGTPPKSILPADADTYKGVYYKTGGMGVVVWFEPIEVKSFTAQ
;
A
#
# COMPACT_ATOMS: atom_id res chain seq x y z
N MET A 1 -35.56 10.24 -24.64
CA MET A 1 -34.27 9.58 -25.03
C MET A 1 -32.99 10.26 -24.53
N ARG A 2 -32.94 11.53 -24.15
CA ARG A 2 -31.72 12.24 -23.67
C ARG A 2 -31.25 11.84 -22.25
N LEU A 3 -32.14 11.42 -21.34
CA LEU A 3 -31.82 11.06 -19.95
C LEU A 3 -30.95 9.80 -19.84
N PHE A 4 -31.15 8.80 -20.70
CA PHE A 4 -30.36 7.56 -20.68
C PHE A 4 -28.94 7.74 -21.24
N SER A 5 -28.73 8.72 -22.13
CA SER A 5 -27.38 9.05 -22.62
C SER A 5 -26.53 9.68 -21.54
N ASN A 6 -27.08 10.59 -20.75
CA ASN A 6 -26.36 11.25 -19.64
C ASN A 6 -26.00 10.27 -18.52
N MET A 7 -26.85 9.29 -18.22
CA MET A 7 -26.55 8.29 -17.18
C MET A 7 -25.44 7.32 -17.58
N LYS A 8 -25.39 6.92 -18.87
CA LYS A 8 -24.28 6.11 -19.41
C LYS A 8 -22.97 6.88 -19.39
N GLN A 9 -22.99 8.16 -19.68
CA GLN A 9 -21.83 9.04 -19.66
C GLN A 9 -21.34 9.27 -18.23
N LEU A 10 -22.24 9.53 -17.28
CA LEU A 10 -21.96 9.63 -15.85
C LEU A 10 -21.37 8.33 -15.28
N LEU A 11 -21.92 7.18 -15.66
CA LEU A 11 -21.40 5.87 -15.25
C LEU A 11 -20.03 5.57 -15.88
N ALA A 12 -19.78 6.02 -17.11
CA ALA A 12 -18.46 5.89 -17.75
C ALA A 12 -17.43 6.81 -17.12
N GLU A 13 -17.80 8.04 -16.74
CA GLU A 13 -16.96 8.98 -16.00
C GLU A 13 -16.72 8.48 -14.56
N TRP A 14 -17.74 7.95 -13.91
CA TRP A 14 -17.62 7.33 -12.59
C TRP A 14 -16.70 6.08 -12.61
N ARG A 15 -16.83 5.24 -13.65
CA ARG A 15 -15.92 4.11 -13.87
C ARG A 15 -14.49 4.58 -14.13
N ARG A 16 -14.31 5.64 -14.93
CA ARG A 16 -12.98 6.25 -15.12
C ARG A 16 -12.45 6.83 -13.82
N TYR A 17 -13.29 7.45 -13.01
CA TYR A 17 -12.89 7.97 -11.69
C TYR A 17 -12.53 6.85 -10.73
N LEU A 18 -13.31 5.76 -10.68
CA LEU A 18 -13.00 4.58 -9.86
C LEU A 18 -11.77 3.83 -10.38
N LEU A 19 -11.60 3.73 -11.71
CA LEU A 19 -10.40 3.15 -12.32
C LEU A 19 -9.15 4.00 -12.05
N LYS A 20 -9.27 5.33 -11.99
CA LYS A 20 -8.20 6.26 -11.56
C LYS A 20 -7.77 6.10 -10.12
N GLU A 21 -8.33 5.18 -9.37
CA GLU A 21 -8.06 4.95 -7.95
C GLU A 21 -7.34 3.64 -7.67
N SER A 22 -7.10 2.81 -8.69
CA SER A 22 -6.44 1.51 -8.54
C SER A 22 -4.95 1.58 -8.84
N ILE A 23 -4.19 0.62 -8.28
CA ILE A 23 -2.74 0.47 -8.56
C ILE A 23 -2.47 0.22 -10.06
N GLY A 24 -3.43 -0.35 -10.77
CA GLY A 24 -3.34 -0.61 -12.21
C GLY A 24 -3.07 0.62 -13.06
N GLU A 25 -3.46 1.82 -12.64
CA GLU A 25 -3.19 3.06 -13.36
C GLU A 25 -1.74 3.49 -13.35
N TYR A 26 -1.04 3.10 -12.30
CA TYR A 26 0.37 3.37 -12.13
C TYR A 26 1.23 2.27 -12.75
N SER A 27 0.58 1.26 -13.37
CA SER A 27 1.25 0.13 -14.00
C SER A 27 1.54 0.41 -15.48
N ILE A 28 2.81 0.27 -15.85
CA ILE A 28 3.29 0.31 -17.24
C ILE A 28 3.93 -1.03 -17.56
N GLY A 29 3.37 -1.77 -18.51
CA GLY A 29 3.87 -3.10 -18.86
C GLY A 29 3.86 -4.11 -17.71
N GLY A 30 2.87 -4.02 -16.81
CA GLY A 30 2.76 -4.89 -15.63
C GLY A 30 3.67 -4.50 -14.45
N MET A 31 4.45 -3.42 -14.59
CA MET A 31 5.35 -2.92 -13.53
C MET A 31 4.84 -1.60 -12.96
N VAL A 32 4.95 -1.42 -11.66
CA VAL A 32 4.65 -0.17 -10.95
C VAL A 32 5.95 0.44 -10.45
N ARG A 33 6.14 1.74 -10.70
CA ARG A 33 7.22 2.49 -10.08
C ARG A 33 6.79 3.02 -8.73
N LEU A 34 7.57 2.69 -7.72
CA LEU A 34 7.38 3.12 -6.33
C LEU A 34 8.46 4.12 -5.97
N TYR A 35 8.08 5.15 -5.21
CA TYR A 35 8.97 6.23 -4.77
C TYR A 35 9.10 6.22 -3.25
N HIS A 36 10.32 6.38 -2.76
CA HIS A 36 10.64 6.48 -1.34
C HIS A 36 11.59 7.65 -1.12
N TYR A 37 11.44 8.37 -0.03
CA TYR A 37 12.36 9.43 0.35
C TYR A 37 13.16 9.03 1.59
N SER A 38 14.43 9.37 1.60
CA SER A 38 15.35 9.12 2.72
C SER A 38 16.35 10.26 2.84
N LYS A 39 16.88 10.47 4.03
CA LYS A 39 18.00 11.40 4.26
C LYS A 39 19.36 10.78 3.92
N THR A 40 19.38 9.55 3.46
CA THR A 40 20.60 8.85 3.05
C THR A 40 21.16 9.47 1.77
N ASP A 41 22.44 9.76 1.78
CA ASP A 41 23.19 10.22 0.61
C ASP A 41 23.93 9.02 0.03
N SER A 42 23.27 8.31 -0.89
CA SER A 42 23.78 7.10 -1.56
C SER A 42 23.04 6.88 -2.88
N ASP A 43 23.72 6.27 -3.86
CA ASP A 43 23.11 5.93 -5.15
C ASP A 43 22.10 4.79 -5.05
N SER A 44 22.25 3.93 -4.04
CA SER A 44 21.28 2.88 -3.73
C SER A 44 21.21 2.61 -2.23
N VAL A 45 20.09 2.08 -1.79
CA VAL A 45 19.87 1.69 -0.39
C VAL A 45 18.96 0.47 -0.32
N VAL A 46 19.23 -0.44 0.58
CA VAL A 46 18.31 -1.52 0.94
C VAL A 46 17.39 -1.04 2.06
N LEU A 47 16.10 -0.95 1.75
CA LEU A 47 15.06 -0.64 2.72
C LEU A 47 14.61 -1.94 3.37
N ASP A 48 14.97 -2.13 4.63
CA ASP A 48 14.59 -3.30 5.42
C ASP A 48 13.41 -2.95 6.33
N PRO A 49 12.24 -3.58 6.16
CA PRO A 49 11.08 -3.36 7.02
C PRO A 49 11.37 -3.56 8.51
N GLU A 50 12.23 -4.51 8.89
CA GLU A 50 12.58 -4.77 10.29
C GLU A 50 13.38 -3.61 10.91
N TYR A 51 14.22 -2.96 10.13
CA TYR A 51 14.96 -1.77 10.58
C TYR A 51 14.02 -0.62 10.94
N PHE A 52 12.96 -0.41 10.16
CA PHE A 52 11.98 0.65 10.43
C PHE A 52 11.15 0.37 11.68
N LEU A 53 10.96 -0.89 12.04
CA LEU A 53 10.28 -1.27 13.27
C LEU A 53 11.06 -0.84 14.52
N THR A 54 12.38 -0.91 14.50
CA THR A 54 13.24 -0.59 15.66
C THR A 54 13.33 0.90 15.94
N LYS A 55 13.08 1.78 14.93
CA LYS A 55 13.19 3.24 15.04
C LYS A 55 11.85 3.94 15.29
N ARG A 56 10.97 3.35 16.05
CA ARG A 56 9.57 3.76 16.30
C ARG A 56 9.29 5.18 16.77
N GLY A 57 10.27 6.04 16.96
CA GLY A 57 10.05 7.42 17.41
C GLY A 57 9.32 8.33 16.41
N HIS A 58 9.13 7.92 15.14
CA HIS A 58 8.75 8.85 14.07
C HIS A 58 7.45 8.53 13.32
N TYR A 59 6.76 7.41 13.62
CA TYR A 59 5.47 7.15 12.95
C TYR A 59 4.32 7.74 13.75
N SER A 60 3.54 8.60 13.11
CA SER A 60 2.35 9.18 13.73
C SER A 60 1.37 8.06 14.09
N ARG A 61 0.71 8.20 15.25
CA ARG A 61 -0.31 7.25 15.74
C ARG A 61 -1.53 7.11 14.81
N ASN A 62 -1.59 7.89 13.74
CA ASN A 62 -2.73 7.97 12.84
C ASN A 62 -2.65 7.04 11.63
N ASP A 63 -1.47 6.50 11.31
CA ASP A 63 -1.35 5.54 10.22
C ASP A 63 -1.74 4.16 10.73
N TYR A 64 -3.00 3.80 10.51
CA TYR A 64 -3.55 2.48 10.77
C TYR A 64 -2.79 1.77 11.91
N ASN A 65 -3.36 1.56 13.06
CA ASN A 65 -2.82 0.99 14.32
C ASN A 65 -1.95 -0.30 14.16
N VAL A 66 -1.14 -0.39 13.12
CA VAL A 66 -0.23 -1.49 12.78
C VAL A 66 1.18 -1.17 13.30
N SER A 67 1.26 -0.72 14.54
CA SER A 67 2.49 -0.19 15.16
C SER A 67 3.62 -1.21 15.29
N ASP A 68 3.31 -2.50 15.24
CA ASP A 68 4.26 -3.60 15.47
C ASP A 68 4.52 -4.46 14.22
N MET A 69 4.03 -4.04 13.04
CA MET A 69 4.27 -4.75 11.79
C MET A 69 5.41 -4.09 11.01
N PRO A 70 6.49 -4.85 10.69
CA PRO A 70 7.57 -4.38 9.83
C PRO A 70 7.06 -3.99 8.45
N ARG A 71 7.39 -2.77 8.00
CA ARG A 71 6.94 -2.26 6.71
C ARG A 71 7.75 -1.08 6.22
N VAL A 72 7.78 -0.90 4.90
CA VAL A 72 8.29 0.30 4.24
C VAL A 72 7.16 0.97 3.49
N PHE A 73 7.11 2.30 3.52
CA PHE A 73 6.11 3.08 2.79
C PHE A 73 6.69 3.62 1.49
N PHE A 74 5.90 3.54 0.43
CA PHE A 74 6.18 4.10 -0.88
C PHE A 74 5.02 4.94 -1.36
N TYR A 75 5.31 5.93 -2.18
CA TYR A 75 4.34 6.67 -2.98
C TYR A 75 4.31 6.09 -4.39
N VAL A 76 3.15 6.12 -5.03
CA VAL A 76 3.00 5.74 -6.44
C VAL A 76 2.99 6.95 -7.37
N ASP A 77 2.80 8.14 -6.81
CA ASP A 77 2.76 9.40 -7.52
C ASP A 77 4.02 10.22 -7.21
N LEU A 78 4.71 10.63 -8.27
CA LEU A 78 5.95 11.42 -8.18
C LEU A 78 5.68 12.82 -7.58
N ASP A 79 4.57 13.45 -7.94
CA ASP A 79 4.24 14.80 -7.47
C ASP A 79 4.13 14.86 -5.95
N HIS A 80 3.51 13.85 -5.35
CA HIS A 80 3.44 13.72 -3.89
C HIS A 80 4.80 13.42 -3.25
N ALA A 81 5.64 12.62 -3.91
CA ALA A 81 6.98 12.33 -3.43
C ALA A 81 7.86 13.60 -3.47
N GLU A 82 7.78 14.40 -4.53
CA GLU A 82 8.56 15.64 -4.69
C GLU A 82 8.24 16.70 -3.63
N ASP A 83 7.00 16.82 -3.18
CA ASP A 83 6.64 17.76 -2.12
C ASP A 83 7.37 17.48 -0.79
N ILE A 84 7.74 16.23 -0.56
CA ILE A 84 8.52 15.81 0.61
C ILE A 84 10.02 16.00 0.39
N VAL A 85 10.51 15.82 -0.82
CA VAL A 85 11.92 16.07 -1.21
C VAL A 85 12.31 17.54 -0.97
N LYS A 86 11.40 18.50 -1.18
CA LYS A 86 11.60 19.92 -0.85
C LYS A 86 11.98 20.17 0.62
N GLN A 87 11.82 19.16 1.48
CA GLN A 87 12.24 19.20 2.89
C GLN A 87 13.68 18.68 3.13
N GLY A 88 14.48 18.51 2.09
CA GLY A 88 15.88 18.09 2.17
C GLY A 88 16.11 16.58 2.26
N ALA A 89 15.20 15.79 1.75
CA ALA A 89 15.38 14.35 1.58
C ALA A 89 15.78 14.01 0.14
N ASN A 90 16.50 12.90 -0.04
CA ASN A 90 16.79 12.33 -1.36
C ASN A 90 15.65 11.40 -1.79
N LEU A 91 15.32 11.41 -3.07
CA LEU A 91 14.30 10.57 -3.66
C LEU A 91 14.93 9.29 -4.23
N PHE A 92 14.30 8.17 -3.92
CA PHE A 92 14.66 6.85 -4.42
C PHE A 92 13.48 6.24 -5.16
N SER A 93 13.75 5.33 -6.08
CA SER A 93 12.69 4.59 -6.75
C SER A 93 13.06 3.13 -7.00
N VAL A 94 12.03 2.31 -7.18
CA VAL A 94 12.12 0.93 -7.60
C VAL A 94 10.95 0.58 -8.51
N GLN A 95 11.14 -0.37 -9.41
CA GLN A 95 10.04 -0.96 -10.18
C GLN A 95 9.74 -2.35 -9.63
N VAL A 96 8.47 -2.63 -9.38
CA VAL A 96 7.98 -3.92 -8.88
C VAL A 96 6.83 -4.41 -9.74
N PRO A 97 6.63 -5.74 -9.87
CA PRO A 97 5.46 -6.29 -10.54
C PRO A 97 4.16 -5.86 -9.86
N ALA A 98 3.17 -5.42 -10.63
CA ALA A 98 1.89 -4.95 -10.11
C ALA A 98 1.10 -6.09 -9.41
N ASP A 99 1.25 -7.33 -9.87
CA ASP A 99 0.64 -8.54 -9.31
C ASP A 99 1.16 -8.91 -7.91
N GLN A 100 2.33 -8.37 -7.51
CA GLN A 100 2.85 -8.52 -6.15
C GLN A 100 2.23 -7.52 -5.15
N ILE A 101 1.37 -6.61 -5.62
CA ILE A 101 0.73 -5.60 -4.79
C ILE A 101 -0.77 -5.89 -4.70
N TYR A 102 -1.27 -6.13 -3.50
CA TYR A 102 -2.70 -6.23 -3.27
C TYR A 102 -3.35 -4.84 -3.30
N ASP A 103 -4.34 -4.66 -4.14
CA ASP A 103 -5.05 -3.38 -4.25
C ASP A 103 -6.28 -3.38 -3.32
N LEU A 104 -6.18 -2.66 -2.19
CA LEU A 104 -7.30 -2.52 -1.25
C LEU A 104 -8.46 -1.66 -1.81
N THR A 105 -8.22 -0.87 -2.85
CA THR A 105 -9.30 -0.03 -3.43
C THR A 105 -10.27 -0.86 -4.25
N THR A 106 -9.79 -1.92 -4.88
CA THR A 106 -10.59 -2.89 -5.64
C THR A 106 -10.98 -4.12 -4.82
N ASP A 107 -10.20 -4.43 -3.78
CA ASP A 107 -10.38 -5.55 -2.84
C ASP A 107 -10.78 -6.89 -3.52
N PRO A 108 -9.96 -7.41 -4.45
CA PRO A 108 -10.35 -8.53 -5.32
C PRO A 108 -10.67 -9.82 -4.57
N LEU A 109 -10.16 -9.98 -3.34
CA LEU A 109 -10.42 -11.15 -2.49
C LEU A 109 -11.51 -10.90 -1.42
N GLY A 110 -12.08 -9.69 -1.35
CA GLY A 110 -13.09 -9.30 -0.36
C GLY A 110 -12.55 -9.32 1.08
N LEU A 111 -11.28 -8.96 1.28
CA LEU A 111 -10.63 -8.99 2.60
C LEU A 111 -11.19 -7.94 3.55
N ILE A 112 -11.62 -6.80 3.04
CA ILE A 112 -12.23 -5.74 3.83
C ILE A 112 -13.43 -6.32 4.58
N GLN A 113 -14.38 -6.94 3.87
CA GLN A 113 -15.56 -7.53 4.48
C GLN A 113 -15.20 -8.69 5.43
N LYS A 114 -14.26 -9.55 5.04
CA LYS A 114 -13.80 -10.69 5.86
C LYS A 114 -13.08 -10.27 7.14
N SER A 115 -12.54 -9.05 7.17
CA SER A 115 -11.81 -8.53 8.33
C SER A 115 -12.72 -7.94 9.39
N ILE A 116 -13.99 -7.62 9.08
CA ILE A 116 -14.92 -7.04 10.03
C ILE A 116 -15.14 -8.03 11.17
N PRO A 117 -14.88 -7.65 12.43
CA PRO A 117 -15.15 -8.51 13.58
C PRO A 117 -16.64 -8.83 13.72
N GLN A 118 -16.96 -9.98 14.29
CA GLN A 118 -18.36 -10.45 14.45
C GLN A 118 -19.29 -9.40 15.11
N TYR A 119 -18.74 -8.57 15.98
CA TYR A 119 -19.49 -7.50 16.69
C TYR A 119 -18.97 -6.11 16.34
N GLY A 120 -18.18 -6.00 15.28
CA GLY A 120 -17.60 -4.74 14.81
C GLY A 120 -18.36 -4.16 13.62
N VAL A 121 -18.19 -2.86 13.40
CA VAL A 121 -18.77 -2.14 12.24
C VAL A 121 -17.72 -1.65 11.26
N ALA A 122 -16.43 -1.80 11.61
CA ALA A 122 -15.32 -1.32 10.79
C ALA A 122 -14.34 -2.46 10.45
N PRO A 123 -13.69 -2.40 9.27
CA PRO A 123 -12.66 -3.34 8.87
C PRO A 123 -11.46 -3.33 9.84
N ASP A 124 -10.92 -4.51 10.12
CA ASP A 124 -9.65 -4.66 10.84
C ASP A 124 -8.48 -4.66 9.84
N VAL A 125 -7.95 -3.47 9.59
CA VAL A 125 -6.85 -3.27 8.64
C VAL A 125 -5.58 -4.00 9.08
N ASP A 126 -5.29 -4.06 10.39
CA ASP A 126 -4.16 -4.82 10.92
C ASP A 126 -4.27 -6.31 10.52
N ARG A 127 -5.45 -6.88 10.65
CA ARG A 127 -5.71 -8.27 10.25
C ARG A 127 -5.53 -8.49 8.76
N ILE A 128 -5.96 -7.55 7.92
CA ILE A 128 -5.77 -7.61 6.47
C ILE A 128 -4.26 -7.62 6.14
N LEU A 129 -3.53 -6.62 6.63
CA LEU A 129 -2.11 -6.46 6.34
C LEU A 129 -1.29 -7.67 6.82
N ARG A 130 -1.57 -8.18 8.02
CA ARG A 130 -0.89 -9.39 8.54
C ARG A 130 -1.19 -10.64 7.74
N SER A 131 -2.43 -10.78 7.28
CA SER A 131 -2.80 -11.91 6.42
C SER A 131 -2.04 -11.85 5.10
N LEU A 132 -2.01 -10.68 4.45
CA LEU A 132 -1.31 -10.47 3.18
C LEU A 132 0.20 -10.65 3.29
N ALA A 133 0.80 -10.19 4.39
CA ALA A 133 2.22 -10.35 4.66
C ALA A 133 2.59 -11.76 5.18
N ASN A 134 1.62 -12.65 5.37
CA ASN A 134 1.79 -13.95 6.02
C ASN A 134 2.50 -13.83 7.41
N ARG A 135 2.19 -12.77 8.15
CA ARG A 135 2.81 -12.47 9.46
C ARG A 135 1.74 -12.49 10.56
N PRO A 136 1.49 -13.66 11.20
CA PRO A 136 0.52 -13.75 12.27
C PRO A 136 0.91 -12.85 13.44
N ARG A 137 -0.07 -12.26 14.11
CA ARG A 137 0.15 -11.46 15.31
C ARG A 137 0.76 -12.35 16.40
N LYS A 138 1.88 -11.90 16.99
CA LYS A 138 2.38 -12.50 18.23
C LYS A 138 1.39 -12.14 19.34
N SER A 139 0.51 -13.06 19.66
CA SER A 139 -0.44 -12.87 20.76
C SER A 139 0.29 -13.16 22.08
N SER A 140 0.25 -12.21 22.99
CA SER A 140 0.64 -12.45 24.40
C SER A 140 -0.43 -13.22 25.14
N TYR A 141 -1.65 -13.27 24.62
CA TYR A 141 -2.82 -13.94 25.22
C TYR A 141 -3.67 -14.57 24.11
N GLY A 142 -3.59 -15.90 23.97
CA GLY A 142 -4.49 -16.68 23.13
C GLY A 142 -3.96 -17.06 21.73
N THR A 143 -4.79 -17.78 21.00
CA THR A 143 -4.48 -18.22 19.64
C THR A 143 -4.49 -17.02 18.68
N PRO A 144 -3.44 -16.83 17.87
CA PRO A 144 -3.44 -15.75 16.89
C PRO A 144 -4.66 -15.88 15.95
N PRO A 145 -5.28 -14.77 15.54
CA PRO A 145 -6.39 -14.82 14.60
C PRO A 145 -5.95 -15.51 13.32
N LYS A 146 -6.78 -16.42 12.82
CA LYS A 146 -6.53 -17.10 11.55
C LYS A 146 -6.42 -16.08 10.42
N SER A 147 -5.54 -16.38 9.46
CA SER A 147 -5.48 -15.63 8.20
C SER A 147 -6.87 -15.58 7.55
N ILE A 148 -7.20 -14.44 6.96
CA ILE A 148 -8.43 -14.25 6.17
C ILE A 148 -8.19 -14.47 4.67
N LEU A 149 -6.94 -14.76 4.27
CA LEU A 149 -6.65 -15.15 2.90
C LEU A 149 -7.23 -16.53 2.61
N PRO A 150 -7.74 -16.75 1.39
CA PRO A 150 -7.96 -18.09 0.87
C PRO A 150 -6.67 -18.93 0.93
N ALA A 151 -6.82 -20.25 1.12
CA ALA A 151 -5.67 -21.15 1.27
C ALA A 151 -4.79 -21.22 -0.01
N ASP A 152 -5.38 -20.93 -1.14
CA ASP A 152 -4.80 -20.92 -2.49
C ASP A 152 -4.42 -19.51 -2.97
N ALA A 153 -4.57 -18.50 -2.12
CA ALA A 153 -4.21 -17.14 -2.49
C ALA A 153 -2.68 -16.98 -2.56
N ASP A 154 -2.24 -16.33 -3.62
CA ASP A 154 -0.85 -15.92 -3.75
C ASP A 154 -0.44 -14.99 -2.59
N THR A 155 0.83 -15.05 -2.24
CA THR A 155 1.40 -14.12 -1.25
C THR A 155 1.70 -12.80 -1.92
N TYR A 156 1.19 -11.73 -1.34
CA TYR A 156 1.51 -10.37 -1.77
C TYR A 156 2.70 -9.83 -0.98
N LYS A 157 3.55 -9.06 -1.66
CA LYS A 157 4.70 -8.41 -1.04
C LYS A 157 4.39 -6.99 -0.58
N GLY A 158 3.31 -6.42 -1.10
CA GLY A 158 2.85 -5.09 -0.75
C GLY A 158 1.35 -4.95 -0.82
N VAL A 159 0.86 -3.84 -0.25
CA VAL A 159 -0.56 -3.45 -0.26
C VAL A 159 -0.68 -1.99 -0.68
N TYR A 160 -1.45 -1.75 -1.71
CA TYR A 160 -1.82 -0.40 -2.15
C TYR A 160 -3.12 0.04 -1.49
N TYR A 161 -3.15 1.28 -1.04
CA TYR A 161 -4.34 1.95 -0.54
C TYR A 161 -4.24 3.47 -0.74
N LYS A 162 -5.35 4.18 -0.60
CA LYS A 162 -5.38 5.66 -0.62
C LYS A 162 -5.55 6.23 0.78
N THR A 163 -4.80 7.29 1.06
CA THR A 163 -4.91 8.06 2.29
C THR A 163 -4.69 9.53 2.00
N GLY A 164 -5.61 10.41 2.43
CA GLY A 164 -5.50 11.86 2.20
C GLY A 164 -5.36 12.27 0.73
N GLY A 165 -5.93 11.51 -0.21
CA GLY A 165 -5.78 11.74 -1.65
C GLY A 165 -4.51 11.16 -2.28
N MET A 166 -3.61 10.61 -1.48
CA MET A 166 -2.34 10.02 -1.94
C MET A 166 -2.45 8.52 -2.11
N GLY A 167 -1.88 7.99 -3.21
CA GLY A 167 -1.66 6.56 -3.40
C GLY A 167 -0.40 6.10 -2.66
N VAL A 168 -0.56 5.15 -1.75
CA VAL A 168 0.53 4.63 -0.91
C VAL A 168 0.61 3.12 -1.05
N VAL A 169 1.84 2.60 -1.15
CA VAL A 169 2.11 1.16 -1.05
C VAL A 169 2.88 0.89 0.23
N VAL A 170 2.37 -0.04 1.02
CA VAL A 170 3.08 -0.64 2.16
C VAL A 170 3.76 -1.91 1.67
N TRP A 171 5.07 -2.01 1.84
CA TRP A 171 5.87 -3.14 1.39
C TRP A 171 6.43 -3.92 2.58
N PHE A 172 6.47 -5.25 2.51
CA PHE A 172 6.70 -6.14 3.66
C PHE A 172 8.05 -6.86 3.64
N GLU A 173 8.79 -6.79 2.53
CA GLU A 173 10.06 -7.47 2.35
C GLU A 173 11.20 -6.47 2.18
N PRO A 174 12.46 -6.85 2.45
CA PRO A 174 13.61 -6.04 2.09
C PRO A 174 13.62 -5.75 0.59
N ILE A 175 13.91 -4.50 0.20
CA ILE A 175 13.89 -4.06 -1.18
C ILE A 175 15.00 -3.05 -1.45
N GLU A 176 15.77 -3.28 -2.50
CA GLU A 176 16.77 -2.32 -2.96
C GLU A 176 16.11 -1.24 -3.80
N VAL A 177 16.37 0.02 -3.45
CA VAL A 177 15.92 1.20 -4.20
C VAL A 177 17.14 1.99 -4.69
N LYS A 178 17.00 2.66 -5.83
CA LYS A 178 18.06 3.48 -6.43
C LYS A 178 17.68 4.95 -6.37
N SER A 179 18.69 5.80 -6.24
CA SER A 179 18.53 7.25 -6.33
C SER A 179 17.78 7.61 -7.61
N PHE A 180 16.80 8.48 -7.48
CA PHE A 180 15.95 8.92 -8.59
C PHE A 180 16.10 10.43 -8.78
N THR A 181 16.51 10.82 -9.98
CA THR A 181 16.49 12.21 -10.42
C THR A 181 15.40 12.35 -11.47
N ALA A 182 14.42 13.20 -11.23
CA ALA A 182 13.42 13.53 -12.24
C ALA A 182 14.12 14.19 -13.43
N GLN A 183 13.88 13.66 -14.62
CA GLN A 183 14.38 14.21 -15.89
C GLN A 183 13.42 15.26 -16.41
#